data_7f9fddcbfeea896f575ce4418d522e0b
#
_entry.id   7f9fddcbfeea896f575ce4418d522e0b
#
_cell.length_a   1.000
_cell.length_b   1.000
_cell.length_c   1.000
_cell.angle_alpha   90.00
_cell.angle_beta   90.00
_cell.angle_gamma   90.00
#
_symmetry.space_group_name_H-M   'P 1'
#
loop_
_entity.id
_entity.type
_entity.pdbx_description
1 polymer ?
#
loop_
_entity_poly.entity_id
_entity_poly.type
_entity_poly.pdbx_seq_one_letter_code
_entity_poly.pdbx_strand_id
1 'polypeptide(L)' 'MEDRWLSVDEIADHLGIKRDTVYKWISERQMPGHKIGRLWKFNKKEVDAWVKSGGAGDNEPGSRGDR' A
#
# COMPACT_ATOMS: atom_id res chain seq x y z
N MET A 1 7.16 0.04 -19.21
CA MET A 1 7.13 0.35 -18.53
C MET A 1 6.33 0.38 -17.43
N GLU A 2 6.64 0.09 -16.40
CA GLU A 2 5.91 -0.13 -15.36
C GLU A 2 5.95 0.91 -14.38
N ASP A 3 6.40 2.04 -14.66
CA ASP A 3 6.54 3.10 -13.69
C ASP A 3 5.36 4.02 -13.62
N ARG A 4 4.23 3.62 -14.10
CA ARG A 4 3.11 4.53 -14.03
C ARG A 4 2.58 4.61 -12.60
N TRP A 5 1.93 5.71 -12.30
CA TRP A 5 1.35 5.89 -10.98
C TRP A 5 0.04 5.15 -10.87
N LEU A 6 -0.20 4.56 -9.73
CA LEU A 6 -1.42 3.82 -9.46
C LEU A 6 -2.33 4.63 -8.56
N SER A 7 -3.62 4.52 -8.78
CA SER A 7 -4.60 5.17 -7.92
C SER A 7 -4.77 4.35 -6.64
N VAL A 8 -5.54 4.88 -5.69
CA VAL A 8 -5.86 4.13 -4.49
C VAL A 8 -6.56 2.82 -4.85
N ASP A 9 -7.51 2.88 -5.77
CA ASP A 9 -8.22 1.68 -6.16
C ASP A 9 -7.28 0.66 -6.77
N GLU A 10 -6.37 1.13 -7.59
CA GLU A 10 -5.45 0.22 -8.26
C GLU A 10 -4.48 -0.41 -7.29
N ILE A 11 -3.95 0.38 -6.35
CA ILE A 11 -3.00 -0.18 -5.41
C ILE A 11 -3.70 -1.12 -4.43
N ALA A 12 -4.95 -0.81 -4.07
CA ALA A 12 -5.70 -1.71 -3.20
C ALA A 12 -5.92 -3.05 -3.89
N ASP A 13 -6.25 -3.00 -5.18
CA ASP A 13 -6.44 -4.21 -5.93
C ASP A 13 -5.14 -5.00 -6.06
N HIS A 14 -4.05 -4.30 -6.30
CA HIS A 14 -2.75 -4.93 -6.44
C HIS A 14 -2.35 -5.65 -5.14
N LEU A 15 -2.67 -5.06 -4.00
CA LEU A 15 -2.31 -5.65 -2.72
C LEU A 15 -3.39 -6.57 -2.17
N GLY A 16 -4.57 -6.58 -2.80
CA GLY A 16 -5.65 -7.43 -2.34
C GLY A 16 -6.29 -6.92 -1.06
N ILE A 17 -6.36 -5.61 -0.88
CA ILE A 17 -6.93 -5.03 0.33
C ILE A 17 -7.99 -4.02 -0.06
N LYS A 18 -8.68 -3.50 0.94
CA LYS A 18 -9.72 -2.52 0.71
C LYS A 18 -9.15 -1.12 0.63
N ARG A 19 -9.87 -0.21 0.00
CA ARG A 19 -9.44 1.17 -0.07
C ARG A 19 -9.22 1.77 1.30
N ASP A 20 -10.13 1.48 2.23
CA ASP A 20 -9.99 2.01 3.57
C ASP A 20 -8.69 1.57 4.21
N THR A 21 -8.28 0.35 3.93
CA THR A 21 -7.04 -0.16 4.45
C THR A 21 -5.86 0.61 3.88
N VAL A 22 -5.93 1.00 2.62
CA VAL A 22 -4.86 1.80 2.02
C VAL A 22 -4.69 3.11 2.80
N TYR A 23 -5.79 3.81 3.07
CA TYR A 23 -5.71 5.06 3.80
C TYR A 23 -5.19 4.85 5.21
N LYS A 24 -5.63 3.78 5.84
CA LYS A 24 -5.18 3.48 7.17
C LYS A 24 -3.66 3.24 7.19
N TRP A 25 -3.16 2.49 6.23
CA TRP A 25 -1.74 2.20 6.18
C TRP A 25 -0.92 3.45 5.88
N ILE A 26 -1.46 4.36 5.07
CA ILE A 26 -0.77 5.61 4.81
C ILE A 26 -0.55 6.37 6.12
N SER A 27 -1.57 6.42 6.96
CA SER A 27 -1.46 7.20 8.19
C SER A 27 -0.79 6.45 9.33
N GLU A 28 -0.95 5.14 9.37
CA GLU A 28 -0.45 4.40 10.52
C GLU A 28 0.80 3.60 10.28
N ARG A 29 1.05 3.22 9.05
CA ARG A 29 2.21 2.39 8.75
C ARG A 29 3.16 3.03 7.77
N GLN A 30 2.90 4.30 7.46
CA GLN A 30 3.78 5.06 6.59
C GLN A 30 3.95 4.42 5.21
N MET A 31 2.86 3.93 4.68
CA MET A 31 2.88 3.38 3.34
C MET A 31 3.33 4.45 2.35
N PRO A 32 4.26 4.13 1.46
CA PRO A 32 4.73 5.13 0.50
C PRO A 32 3.63 5.52 -0.45
N GLY A 33 3.29 6.79 -0.44
CA GLY A 33 2.29 7.34 -1.33
C GLY A 33 2.59 8.79 -1.55
N HIS A 34 2.10 9.33 -2.64
CA HIS A 34 2.35 10.70 -3.02
C HIS A 34 1.04 11.38 -3.31
N LYS A 35 0.81 12.49 -2.65
CA LYS A 35 -0.44 13.19 -2.88
C LYS A 35 -0.27 14.19 -3.99
N ILE A 36 -1.02 14.01 -5.05
CA ILE A 36 -0.94 14.86 -6.21
C ILE A 36 -2.29 15.56 -6.33
N GLY A 37 -2.33 16.83 -5.97
CA GLY A 37 -3.59 17.55 -5.91
C GLY A 37 -4.45 16.96 -4.81
N ARG A 38 -5.59 16.42 -5.18
CA ARG A 38 -6.47 15.81 -4.22
C ARG A 38 -6.39 14.32 -4.17
N LEU A 39 -5.56 13.74 -5.03
CA LEU A 39 -5.54 12.29 -5.19
C LEU A 39 -4.26 11.71 -4.69
N TRP A 40 -4.34 10.54 -4.10
CA TRP A 40 -3.17 9.79 -3.72
C TRP A 40 -2.75 8.91 -4.88
N LYS A 41 -1.47 8.91 -5.17
CA LYS A 41 -0.91 8.08 -6.21
C LYS A 41 0.24 7.27 -5.64
N PHE A 42 0.46 6.12 -6.20
CA PHE A 42 1.42 5.18 -5.65
C PHE A 42 2.33 4.66 -6.74
N ASN A 43 3.57 4.43 -6.38
CA ASN A 43 4.52 3.81 -7.28
C ASN A 43 4.58 2.34 -6.89
N LYS A 44 4.29 1.47 -7.83
CA LYS A 44 4.20 0.05 -7.53
C LYS A 44 5.47 -0.49 -6.92
N LYS A 45 6.61 -0.06 -7.45
CA LYS A 45 7.87 -0.56 -6.93
C LYS A 45 8.13 -0.13 -5.51
N GLU A 46 7.77 1.10 -5.18
CA GLU A 46 7.95 1.59 -3.83
C GLU A 46 7.08 0.82 -2.86
N VAL A 47 5.83 0.60 -3.24
CA VAL A 47 4.91 -0.10 -2.37
C VAL A 47 5.34 -1.54 -2.19
N ASP A 48 5.75 -2.19 -3.28
CA ASP A 48 6.19 -3.58 -3.17
C ASP A 48 7.40 -3.71 -2.26
N ALA A 49 8.35 -2.78 -2.37
CA ALA A 49 9.52 -2.81 -1.51
C ALA A 49 9.13 -2.59 -0.05
N TRP A 50 8.18 -1.68 0.19
CA TRP A 50 7.72 -1.42 1.53
C TRP A 50 7.04 -2.66 2.12
N VAL A 51 6.24 -3.35 1.32
CA VAL A 51 5.59 -4.57 1.78
C VAL A 51 6.63 -5.63 2.10
N LYS A 52 7.62 -5.78 1.23
CA LYS A 52 8.64 -6.79 1.46
C LYS A 52 9.47 -6.51 2.69
N SER A 53 9.60 -5.25 3.05
CA SER A 53 10.37 -4.90 4.23
C SER A 53 9.56 -5.01 5.51
N GLY A 54 8.32 -5.46 5.43
CA GLY A 54 7.50 -5.62 6.60
C GLY A 54 6.63 -4.44 6.92
N GLY A 55 6.56 -3.47 6.04
CA GLY A 55 5.78 -2.27 6.34
C GLY A 55 4.31 -2.54 6.48
N ALA A 56 3.82 -3.57 5.83
CA ALA A 56 2.41 -3.89 5.90
C ALA A 56 2.04 -4.70 7.14
N GLY A 57 2.97 -4.83 8.06
CA GLY A 57 2.60 -5.45 9.33
C GLY A 57 2.70 -6.95 9.33
N ASP A 58 3.55 -7.49 8.51
CA ASP A 58 3.66 -8.93 8.47
C ASP A 58 4.24 -9.48 9.74
N ASN A 59 4.77 -8.64 10.60
CA ASN A 59 5.28 -9.15 11.84
C ASN A 59 4.20 -9.13 12.90
N GLU A 60 2.98 -8.83 12.56
CA GLU A 60 1.93 -8.90 13.53
C GLU A 60 1.44 -10.31 13.62
N PRO A 61 1.46 -10.89 14.80
CA PRO A 61 1.00 -12.26 14.93
C PRO A 61 -0.46 -12.31 14.58
N GLY A 62 -0.88 -13.25 13.95
CA GLY A 62 -2.27 -13.41 13.65
C GLY A 62 -2.70 -12.73 12.40
N SER A 63 -1.90 -11.87 11.93
CA SER A 63 -2.36 -11.31 10.73
C SER A 63 -2.00 -12.23 9.63
N ARG A 64 -1.73 -12.92 9.66
CA ARG A 64 -1.53 -13.59 8.74
C ARG A 64 -1.97 -14.49 8.40
N GLY A 65 -2.11 -14.46 8.66
CA GLY A 65 -2.37 -15.04 8.36
C GLY A 65 -2.77 -15.50 7.90
N ASP A 66 -3.05 -15.48 8.00
CA ASP A 66 -3.40 -15.84 7.56
C ASP A 66 -3.62 -15.83 6.91
N ARG A 67 -3.59 -15.73 6.75
CA ARG A 67 -3.66 -15.68 6.03
C ARG A 67 -3.64 -15.88 5.61
#